data_74e870bb65ca7d9ac9c281914278bf5e
#
_entry.id   74e870bb65ca7d9ac9c281914278bf5e
#
_cell.length_a   1.000
_cell.length_b   1.000
_cell.length_c   1.000
_cell.angle_alpha   90.00
_cell.angle_beta   90.00
_cell.angle_gamma   90.00
#
_symmetry.space_group_name_H-M   'P 1'
#
loop_
_entity.id
_entity.type
_entity.pdbx_description
1 polymer ?
#
loop_
_entity_poly.entity_id
_entity_poly.type
_entity_poly.pdbx_seq_one_letter_code
_entity_poly.pdbx_strand_id
1 'polypeptide(L)'
;MHQGDAGSDAYDRDFALNMLSKEANALDEIEQALQRLEMGVYGVCEESGEKIPHPRLEAMPFARLTVERQAAKERENSTRDFSSNEFGFN
;
A
#
# COMPACT_ATOMS: atom_id res chain seq x y z
N MET A 1 21.87 19.17 -26.56
CA MET A 1 20.48 18.87 -26.39
C MET A 1 20.20 17.40 -26.27
N HIS A 2 20.86 16.61 -27.00
CA HIS A 2 20.49 15.22 -27.13
C HIS A 2 20.78 14.38 -25.91
N GLN A 3 21.81 14.73 -25.15
CA GLN A 3 22.06 14.04 -23.91
C GLN A 3 20.98 14.35 -22.88
N GLY A 4 20.59 15.60 -22.83
CA GLY A 4 19.50 15.97 -21.96
C GLY A 4 18.21 15.30 -22.36
N ASP A 5 18.00 15.20 -23.67
CA ASP A 5 16.82 14.56 -24.19
C ASP A 5 16.79 13.07 -23.84
N ALA A 6 17.91 12.40 -23.98
CA ALA A 6 17.99 10.99 -23.66
C ALA A 6 17.75 10.76 -22.17
N GLY A 7 18.32 11.61 -21.33
CA GLY A 7 18.08 11.53 -19.89
C GLY A 7 16.64 11.82 -19.55
N SER A 8 16.06 12.83 -20.21
CA SER A 8 14.66 13.16 -20.00
C SER A 8 13.75 12.03 -20.42
N ASP A 9 14.03 11.40 -21.56
CA ASP A 9 13.22 10.28 -22.03
C ASP A 9 13.22 9.12 -21.04
N ALA A 10 14.39 8.78 -20.52
CA ALA A 10 14.49 7.72 -19.53
C ALA A 10 13.73 8.08 -18.26
N TYR A 11 13.86 9.31 -17.80
CA TYR A 11 13.15 9.77 -16.63
C TYR A 11 11.65 9.76 -16.86
N ASP A 12 11.22 10.25 -18.00
CA ASP A 12 9.80 10.30 -18.33
C ASP A 12 9.21 8.90 -18.41
N ARG A 13 9.96 7.95 -18.95
CA ARG A 13 9.51 6.57 -19.01
C ARG A 13 9.36 5.96 -17.64
N ASP A 14 10.35 6.17 -16.78
CA ASP A 14 10.29 5.66 -15.41
C ASP A 14 9.13 6.28 -14.66
N PHE A 15 8.92 7.58 -14.85
CA PHE A 15 7.79 8.25 -14.22
C PHE A 15 6.46 7.65 -14.68
N ALA A 16 6.32 7.44 -15.99
CA ALA A 16 5.11 6.88 -16.57
C ALA A 16 4.86 5.46 -16.05
N LEU A 17 5.90 4.64 -15.97
CA LEU A 17 5.78 3.29 -15.47
C LEU A 17 5.37 3.29 -14.00
N ASN A 18 5.93 4.20 -13.21
CA ASN A 18 5.54 4.32 -11.81
C ASN A 18 4.08 4.74 -11.67
N MET A 19 3.62 5.66 -12.51
CA MET A 19 2.23 6.08 -12.50
C MET A 19 1.30 4.94 -12.86
N LEU A 20 1.65 4.18 -13.90
CA LEU A 20 0.86 3.02 -14.31
C LEU A 20 0.79 1.97 -13.21
N SER A 21 1.91 1.74 -12.53
CA SER A 21 1.93 0.79 -11.42
C SER A 21 1.02 1.24 -10.29
N LYS A 22 1.01 2.52 -9.97
CA LYS A 22 0.13 3.05 -8.93
C LYS A 22 -1.33 2.90 -9.30
N GLU A 23 -1.67 3.16 -10.56
CA GLU A 23 -3.04 3.00 -11.02
C GLU A 23 -3.48 1.55 -11.00
N ALA A 24 -2.60 0.64 -11.42
CA ALA A 24 -2.91 -0.79 -11.37
C ALA A 24 -3.12 -1.26 -9.94
N ASN A 25 -2.30 -0.76 -9.00
CA ASN A 25 -2.45 -1.10 -7.60
C ASN A 25 -3.75 -0.56 -7.03
N ALA A 26 -4.15 0.65 -7.45
CA ALA A 26 -5.41 1.23 -7.01
C ALA A 26 -6.59 0.40 -7.49
N LEU A 27 -6.57 -0.03 -8.75
CA LEU A 27 -7.63 -0.88 -9.28
C LEU A 27 -7.72 -2.20 -8.54
N ASP A 28 -6.58 -2.80 -8.24
CA ASP A 28 -6.55 -4.04 -7.48
C ASP A 28 -7.16 -3.85 -6.09
N GLU A 29 -6.83 -2.75 -5.44
CA GLU A 29 -7.41 -2.45 -4.13
C GLU A 29 -8.92 -2.26 -4.21
N ILE A 30 -9.40 -1.62 -5.26
CA ILE A 30 -10.83 -1.46 -5.47
C ILE A 30 -11.50 -2.82 -5.64
N GLU A 31 -10.93 -3.69 -6.47
CA GLU A 31 -11.48 -5.02 -6.68
C GLU A 31 -11.55 -5.81 -5.38
N GLN A 32 -10.50 -5.74 -4.59
CA GLN A 32 -10.47 -6.45 -3.32
C GLN A 32 -11.50 -5.88 -2.34
N ALA A 33 -11.68 -4.56 -2.34
CA ALA A 33 -12.69 -3.93 -1.50
C ALA A 33 -14.10 -4.40 -1.91
N LEU A 34 -14.35 -4.48 -3.21
CA LEU A 34 -15.63 -4.96 -3.69
C LEU A 34 -15.86 -6.42 -3.30
N GLN A 35 -14.83 -7.25 -3.34
CA GLN A 35 -14.94 -8.62 -2.87
C GLN A 35 -15.30 -8.68 -1.40
N ARG A 36 -14.68 -7.83 -0.58
CA ARG A 36 -15.02 -7.78 0.84
C ARG A 36 -16.46 -7.35 1.07
N LEU A 37 -16.96 -6.44 0.25
CA LEU A 37 -18.38 -6.05 0.33
C LEU A 37 -19.28 -7.24 0.02
N GLU A 38 -18.97 -7.99 -1.01
CA GLU A 38 -19.76 -9.17 -1.39
C GLU A 38 -19.73 -10.23 -0.29
N MET A 39 -18.59 -10.39 0.35
CA MET A 39 -18.42 -11.38 1.42
C MET A 39 -18.95 -10.90 2.76
N GLY A 40 -19.38 -9.65 2.86
CA GLY A 40 -19.93 -9.12 4.09
C GLY A 40 -18.88 -8.77 5.14
N VAL A 41 -17.63 -8.59 4.73
CA VAL A 41 -16.54 -8.27 5.66
C VAL A 41 -15.89 -6.92 5.38
N TYR A 42 -16.52 -6.11 4.54
CA TYR A 42 -16.01 -4.76 4.29
C TYR A 42 -16.10 -3.95 5.58
N GLY A 43 -15.03 -3.19 5.88
CA GLY A 43 -15.02 -2.37 7.08
C GLY A 43 -14.70 -3.12 8.36
N VAL A 44 -14.27 -4.37 8.24
CA VAL A 44 -13.84 -5.17 9.38
C VAL A 44 -12.34 -5.39 9.29
N CYS A 45 -11.64 -5.16 10.38
CA CYS A 45 -10.20 -5.34 10.44
C CYS A 45 -9.85 -6.81 10.19
N GLU A 46 -8.96 -7.06 9.25
CA GLU A 46 -8.58 -8.43 8.90
C GLU A 46 -7.87 -9.16 10.03
N GLU A 47 -7.19 -8.43 10.89
CA GLU A 47 -6.40 -9.05 11.96
C GLU A 47 -7.12 -9.10 13.29
N SER A 48 -7.82 -8.04 13.66
CA SER A 48 -8.48 -7.99 14.96
C SER A 48 -9.94 -8.36 14.94
N GLY A 49 -10.56 -8.32 13.76
CA GLY A 49 -12.00 -8.57 13.65
C GLY A 49 -12.87 -7.43 14.12
N GLU A 50 -12.27 -6.32 14.54
CA GLU A 50 -13.03 -5.17 14.99
C GLU A 50 -13.48 -4.33 13.81
N LYS A 51 -14.56 -3.59 14.01
CA LYS A 51 -15.03 -2.68 12.97
C LYS A 51 -14.06 -1.53 12.79
N ILE A 52 -13.75 -1.21 11.56
CA ILE A 52 -12.95 -0.03 11.24
C ILE A 52 -13.86 1.18 11.34
N PRO A 53 -13.46 2.22 12.08
CA PRO A 53 -14.32 3.40 12.25
C PRO A 53 -14.68 4.04 10.92
N HIS A 54 -15.91 4.55 10.83
CA HIS A 54 -16.38 5.17 9.61
C HIS A 54 -15.50 6.31 9.09
N PRO A 55 -15.02 7.21 9.96
CA PRO A 55 -14.12 8.28 9.47
C PRO A 55 -12.85 7.75 8.79
N ARG A 56 -12.32 6.62 9.29
CA ARG A 56 -11.15 6.02 8.65
C ARG A 56 -11.50 5.46 7.28
N LEU A 57 -12.67 4.83 7.16
CA LEU A 57 -13.10 4.31 5.87
C LEU A 57 -13.39 5.43 4.88
N GLU A 58 -13.90 6.57 5.35
CA GLU A 58 -14.09 7.72 4.45
C GLU A 58 -12.77 8.23 3.92
N ALA A 59 -11.76 8.31 4.80
CA ALA A 59 -10.44 8.78 4.40
C ALA A 59 -9.69 7.72 3.60
N MET A 60 -9.87 6.46 3.95
CA MET A 60 -9.18 5.34 3.32
C MET A 60 -10.16 4.22 3.03
N PRO A 61 -10.89 4.31 1.91
CA PRO A 61 -11.95 3.31 1.61
C PRO A 61 -11.43 1.88 1.51
N PHE A 62 -10.13 1.71 1.25
CA PHE A 62 -9.55 0.38 1.09
C PHE A 62 -8.86 -0.10 2.36
N ALA A 63 -9.06 0.59 3.48
CA ALA A 63 -8.42 0.19 4.73
C ALA A 63 -8.84 -1.22 5.10
N ARG A 64 -7.86 -2.04 5.45
CA ARG A 64 -8.07 -3.42 5.87
C ARG A 64 -7.86 -3.61 7.35
N LEU A 65 -7.22 -2.66 8.00
CA LEU A 65 -6.84 -2.74 9.40
C LEU A 65 -7.30 -1.49 10.13
N THR A 66 -7.54 -1.64 11.43
CA THR A 66 -7.73 -0.48 12.28
C THR A 66 -6.41 0.29 12.37
N VAL A 67 -6.47 1.54 12.85
CA VAL A 67 -5.27 2.35 13.02
C VAL A 67 -4.27 1.64 13.93
N GLU A 68 -4.76 1.05 15.00
CA GLU A 68 -3.91 0.37 15.96
C GLU A 68 -3.20 -0.83 15.34
N ARG A 69 -3.91 -1.62 14.56
CA ARG A 69 -3.30 -2.80 13.93
C ARG A 69 -2.37 -2.39 12.81
N GLN A 70 -2.68 -1.33 12.09
CA GLN A 70 -1.80 -0.83 11.03
C GLN A 70 -0.49 -0.34 11.64
N ALA A 71 -0.57 0.42 12.71
CA ALA A 71 0.62 0.92 13.40
C ALA A 71 1.47 -0.22 13.96
N ALA A 72 0.83 -1.24 14.53
CA ALA A 72 1.54 -2.39 15.05
C ALA A 72 2.27 -3.13 13.95
N LYS A 73 1.62 -3.30 12.80
CA LYS A 73 2.23 -3.98 11.67
C LYS A 73 3.41 -3.22 11.12
N GLU A 74 3.30 -1.90 11.06
CA GLU A 74 4.39 -1.07 10.59
C GLU A 74 5.58 -1.13 11.54
N ARG A 75 5.33 -1.17 12.84
CA ARG A 75 6.40 -1.32 13.81
C ARG A 75 7.10 -2.68 13.67
N GLU A 76 6.33 -3.74 13.48
CA GLU A 76 6.88 -5.07 13.26
C GLU A 76 7.74 -5.10 12.01
N ASN A 77 7.26 -4.51 10.94
CA ASN A 77 8.01 -4.47 9.68
C ASN A 77 9.30 -3.67 9.82
N SER A 78 9.25 -2.55 10.51
CA SER A 78 10.44 -1.74 10.75
C SER A 78 11.49 -2.50 11.55
N THR A 79 11.06 -3.20 12.60
CA THR A 79 11.96 -4.00 13.42
C THR A 79 12.57 -5.12 12.60
N ARG A 80 11.76 -5.76 11.78
CA ARG A 80 12.22 -6.84 10.93
C ARG A 80 13.24 -6.35 9.90
N ASP A 81 12.95 -5.21 9.28
CA ASP A 81 13.85 -4.61 8.30
C ASP A 81 15.17 -4.24 8.95
N PHE A 82 15.12 -3.68 10.15
CA PHE A 82 16.32 -3.31 10.88
C PHE A 82 17.17 -4.54 11.17
N SER A 83 16.54 -5.61 11.64
CA SER A 83 17.26 -6.85 11.92
C SER A 83 17.87 -7.43 10.66
N SER A 84 17.14 -7.40 9.56
CA SER A 84 17.66 -7.87 8.28
C SER A 84 18.87 -7.09 7.86
N ASN A 85 18.84 -5.77 8.02
CA ASN A 85 19.95 -4.93 7.66
C ASN A 85 21.19 -5.23 8.50
N GLU A 86 21.01 -5.51 9.80
CA GLU A 86 22.12 -5.86 10.64
C GLU A 86 22.84 -7.11 10.16
N PHE A 87 22.09 -8.09 9.74
CA PHE A 87 22.66 -9.35 9.27
C PHE A 87 22.99 -9.35 7.81
N GLY A 88 22.43 -8.42 7.07
CA GLY A 88 22.46 -8.46 5.61
C GLY A 88 23.83 -8.24 4.99
N PHE A 89 24.74 -7.62 5.68
CA PHE A 89 26.04 -7.36 5.09
C PHE A 89 27.14 -8.24 5.66
N ASN A 90 26.78 -9.25 6.36
CA ASN A 90 27.73 -10.27 6.75
C ASN A 90 28.01 -11.23 5.60
#